data_d80b49bcc1485c8c0d24d2377e9adae5
#
_entry.id   d80b49bcc1485c8c0d24d2377e9adae5
#
_cell.length_a   1.000
_cell.length_b   1.000
_cell.length_c   1.000
_cell.angle_alpha   90.00
_cell.angle_beta   90.00
_cell.angle_gamma   90.00
#
_symmetry.space_group_name_H-M   'P 1'
#
loop_
_entity.id
_entity.type
_entity.pdbx_description
1 polymer ?
#
loop_
_entity_poly.entity_id
_entity_poly.type
_entity_poly.pdbx_seq_one_letter_code
_entity_poly.pdbx_strand_id
1 'polypeptide(L)'
;MLLAIDVGNTNVTLGLFDLSPGGDKRLVHQFRMESARQRTADEYAVTVRQLLAMHDIDPKRIDAAIVASVVPTLTDTVVELTKRGFGITPLVVGPGMKTGVAILIDNPREVGADRIVNVIAAHERATTVGEKTGVIVVDFGTATTFDVVSPKGEYVGGVICPGILISADALFARAAKLPRVEVTRPPKAIGKNTQHAMQSGLFYGYVALVDGMVHRLRSELPYEARVLATGGLARLIAPASDTLEEVDEDLTLVGLRILYERNQG
;
A
#
# COMPACT_ATOMS: atom_id res chain seq x y z
N MET A 1 -3.41 0.14 -22.20
CA MET A 1 -2.90 0.54 -20.86
C MET A 1 -3.64 -0.24 -19.78
N LEU A 2 -2.94 -0.66 -18.74
CA LEU A 2 -3.53 -1.29 -17.56
C LEU A 2 -3.93 -0.23 -16.53
N LEU A 3 -5.17 -0.30 -16.03
CA LEU A 3 -5.65 0.42 -14.87
C LEU A 3 -5.54 -0.49 -13.63
N ALA A 4 -4.58 -0.22 -12.76
CA ALA A 4 -4.42 -0.88 -11.46
C ALA A 4 -5.16 -0.07 -10.40
N ILE A 5 -6.00 -0.72 -9.60
CA ILE A 5 -6.85 -0.07 -8.59
C ILE A 5 -6.61 -0.75 -7.24
N ASP A 6 -6.14 0.02 -6.28
CA ASP A 6 -6.05 -0.38 -4.88
C ASP A 6 -7.15 0.30 -4.06
N VAL A 7 -8.02 -0.49 -3.45
CA VAL A 7 -9.16 -0.02 -2.66
C VAL A 7 -8.87 -0.24 -1.18
N GLY A 8 -8.24 0.76 -0.57
CA GLY A 8 -8.01 0.81 0.87
C GLY A 8 -9.20 1.38 1.66
N ASN A 9 -9.12 1.31 3.00
CA ASN A 9 -10.17 1.83 3.88
C ASN A 9 -10.33 3.36 3.83
N THR A 10 -9.26 4.08 3.52
CA THR A 10 -9.23 5.55 3.49
C THR A 10 -9.20 6.10 2.07
N ASN A 11 -8.42 5.48 1.19
CA ASN A 11 -8.23 5.95 -0.17
C ASN A 11 -8.40 4.81 -1.19
N VAL A 12 -8.92 5.18 -2.36
CA VAL A 12 -8.80 4.40 -3.60
C VAL A 12 -7.65 4.99 -4.40
N THR A 13 -6.62 4.20 -4.64
CA THR A 13 -5.44 4.59 -5.44
C THR A 13 -5.51 3.94 -6.81
N LEU A 14 -5.28 4.74 -7.85
CA LEU A 14 -5.32 4.32 -9.25
C LEU A 14 -3.94 4.48 -9.85
N GLY A 15 -3.45 3.46 -10.55
CA GLY A 15 -2.22 3.52 -11.33
C GLY A 15 -2.47 3.16 -12.79
N LEU A 16 -1.89 3.93 -13.71
CA LEU A 16 -1.91 3.63 -15.12
C LEU A 16 -0.54 3.15 -15.57
N PHE A 17 -0.50 1.96 -16.16
CA PHE A 17 0.72 1.37 -16.69
C PHE A 17 0.63 1.22 -18.21
N ASP A 18 1.71 1.56 -18.91
CA ASP A 18 1.85 1.27 -20.32
C ASP A 18 2.44 -0.15 -20.49
N LEU A 19 1.60 -1.09 -20.91
CA LEU A 19 2.00 -2.48 -21.17
C LEU A 19 2.23 -2.74 -22.67
N SER A 20 2.49 -1.70 -23.47
CA SER A 20 2.77 -1.85 -24.89
C SER A 20 3.96 -2.78 -25.11
N PRO A 21 3.96 -3.63 -26.17
CA PRO A 21 5.09 -4.48 -26.49
C PRO A 21 6.39 -3.67 -26.64
N GLY A 22 7.42 -4.03 -25.86
CA GLY A 22 8.70 -3.30 -25.84
C GLY A 22 8.70 -2.03 -24.98
N GLY A 23 7.59 -1.69 -24.30
CA GLY A 23 7.52 -0.63 -23.31
C GLY A 23 8.24 -0.97 -22.00
N ASP A 24 8.58 0.03 -21.21
CA ASP A 24 9.27 -0.12 -19.92
C ASP A 24 8.35 -0.54 -18.76
N LYS A 25 7.06 -0.76 -19.06
CA LYS A 25 6.02 -1.16 -18.10
C LYS A 25 5.95 -0.26 -16.86
N ARG A 26 6.33 1.00 -17.02
CA ARG A 26 6.36 1.98 -15.91
C ARG A 26 4.98 2.48 -15.55
N LEU A 27 4.86 2.96 -14.33
CA LEU A 27 3.73 3.76 -13.88
C LEU A 27 3.77 5.10 -14.61
N VAL A 28 2.74 5.38 -15.40
CA VAL A 28 2.64 6.61 -16.21
C VAL A 28 1.97 7.70 -15.41
N HIS A 29 0.87 7.35 -14.71
CA HIS A 29 0.12 8.28 -13.86
C HIS A 29 -0.41 7.56 -12.63
N GLN A 30 -0.52 8.32 -11.54
CA GLN A 30 -1.17 7.88 -10.31
C GLN A 30 -2.21 8.90 -9.87
N PHE A 31 -3.36 8.40 -9.42
CA PHE A 31 -4.43 9.21 -8.86
C PHE A 31 -4.86 8.64 -7.51
N ARG A 32 -5.39 9.50 -6.65
CA ARG A 32 -5.92 9.11 -5.35
C ARG A 32 -7.26 9.77 -5.13
N MET A 33 -8.22 8.97 -4.67
CA MET A 33 -9.57 9.42 -4.30
C MET A 33 -9.90 8.91 -2.90
N GLU A 34 -10.83 9.56 -2.24
CA GLU A 34 -11.38 9.06 -0.97
C GLU A 34 -12.18 7.76 -1.17
N SER A 35 -12.05 6.81 -0.25
CA SER A 35 -12.88 5.60 -0.18
C SER A 35 -14.27 5.95 0.38
N ALA A 36 -15.07 6.64 -0.41
CA ALA A 36 -16.41 7.07 -0.04
C ALA A 36 -17.42 5.93 -0.27
N ARG A 37 -17.75 5.20 0.81
CA ARG A 37 -18.62 3.99 0.76
C ARG A 37 -20.03 4.25 0.24
N GLN A 38 -20.47 5.51 0.22
CA GLN A 38 -21.82 5.89 -0.24
C GLN A 38 -21.85 6.31 -1.71
N ARG A 39 -20.67 6.46 -2.36
CA ARG A 39 -20.64 6.81 -3.79
C ARG A 39 -21.03 5.63 -4.66
N THR A 40 -21.79 5.95 -5.68
CA THR A 40 -22.18 5.01 -6.73
C THR A 40 -21.02 4.75 -7.71
N ALA A 41 -21.11 3.68 -8.48
CA ALA A 41 -20.15 3.39 -9.55
C ALA A 41 -20.09 4.51 -10.60
N ASP A 42 -21.21 5.15 -10.90
CA ASP A 42 -21.27 6.25 -11.86
C ASP A 42 -20.56 7.51 -11.36
N GLU A 43 -20.68 7.87 -10.07
CA GLU A 43 -19.95 8.98 -9.47
C GLU A 43 -18.44 8.74 -9.49
N TYR A 44 -18.01 7.52 -9.18
CA TYR A 44 -16.60 7.14 -9.32
C TYR A 44 -16.13 7.19 -10.77
N ALA A 45 -16.94 6.70 -11.73
CA ALA A 45 -16.61 6.72 -13.15
C ALA A 45 -16.43 8.13 -13.67
N VAL A 46 -17.31 9.06 -13.30
CA VAL A 46 -17.20 10.49 -13.65
C VAL A 46 -15.91 11.07 -13.09
N THR A 47 -15.61 10.80 -11.79
CA THR A 47 -14.40 11.32 -11.16
C THR A 47 -13.14 10.80 -11.86
N VAL A 48 -13.06 9.48 -12.13
CA VAL A 48 -11.91 8.89 -12.82
C VAL A 48 -11.76 9.47 -14.23
N ARG A 49 -12.84 9.60 -14.98
CA ARG A 49 -12.79 10.21 -16.32
C ARG A 49 -12.33 11.67 -16.30
N GLN A 50 -12.74 12.44 -15.30
CA GLN A 50 -12.27 13.81 -15.11
C GLN A 50 -10.76 13.86 -14.81
N LEU A 51 -10.28 12.97 -13.91
CA LEU A 51 -8.85 12.86 -13.62
C LEU A 51 -8.03 12.49 -14.87
N LEU A 52 -8.52 11.57 -15.69
CA LEU A 52 -7.88 11.22 -16.96
C LEU A 52 -7.84 12.42 -17.92
N ALA A 53 -8.97 13.13 -18.06
CA ALA A 53 -9.07 14.31 -18.93
C ALA A 53 -8.14 15.44 -18.50
N MET A 54 -7.95 15.67 -17.19
CA MET A 54 -7.01 16.67 -16.67
C MET A 54 -5.54 16.39 -17.05
N HIS A 55 -5.23 15.18 -17.48
CA HIS A 55 -3.90 14.74 -17.88
C HIS A 55 -3.83 14.33 -19.36
N ASP A 56 -4.82 14.73 -20.17
CA ASP A 56 -4.91 14.45 -21.60
C ASP A 56 -4.84 12.95 -21.94
N ILE A 57 -5.38 12.10 -21.04
CA ILE A 57 -5.41 10.65 -21.23
C ILE A 57 -6.76 10.25 -21.84
N ASP A 58 -6.72 9.68 -23.03
CA ASP A 58 -7.93 9.11 -23.66
C ASP A 58 -8.34 7.83 -22.90
N PRO A 59 -9.56 7.77 -22.31
CA PRO A 59 -10.08 6.59 -21.65
C PRO A 59 -10.09 5.32 -22.53
N LYS A 60 -10.17 5.46 -23.86
CA LYS A 60 -10.13 4.33 -24.81
C LYS A 60 -8.78 3.63 -24.88
N ARG A 61 -7.71 4.23 -24.34
CA ARG A 61 -6.39 3.59 -24.24
C ARG A 61 -6.31 2.59 -23.08
N ILE A 62 -7.29 2.62 -22.16
CA ILE A 62 -7.38 1.65 -21.07
C ILE A 62 -8.12 0.44 -21.61
N ASP A 63 -7.45 -0.70 -21.68
CA ASP A 63 -7.92 -1.95 -22.27
C ASP A 63 -7.91 -3.11 -21.25
N ALA A 64 -7.38 -2.86 -20.06
CA ALA A 64 -7.27 -3.82 -18.99
C ALA A 64 -7.41 -3.16 -17.62
N ALA A 65 -7.88 -3.93 -16.61
CA ALA A 65 -7.94 -3.47 -15.24
C ALA A 65 -7.70 -4.61 -14.25
N ILE A 66 -7.07 -4.26 -13.11
CA ILE A 66 -6.92 -5.13 -11.94
C ILE A 66 -7.29 -4.37 -10.68
N VAL A 67 -7.97 -5.05 -9.74
CA VAL A 67 -8.47 -4.46 -8.49
C VAL A 67 -7.99 -5.30 -7.31
N ALA A 68 -7.26 -4.69 -6.38
CA ALA A 68 -7.13 -5.17 -5.00
C ALA A 68 -8.10 -4.39 -4.12
N SER A 69 -8.74 -5.04 -3.17
CA SER A 69 -9.67 -4.39 -2.25
C SER A 69 -9.65 -5.06 -0.89
N VAL A 70 -9.58 -4.21 0.14
CA VAL A 70 -9.81 -4.59 1.54
C VAL A 70 -11.12 -4.00 2.07
N VAL A 71 -11.96 -3.48 1.18
CA VAL A 71 -13.28 -2.89 1.49
C VAL A 71 -14.36 -3.61 0.68
N PRO A 72 -14.96 -4.70 1.20
CA PRO A 72 -15.91 -5.52 0.45
C PRO A 72 -17.07 -4.73 -0.17
N THR A 73 -17.58 -3.75 0.56
CA THR A 73 -18.70 -2.91 0.08
C THR A 73 -18.33 -2.00 -1.10
N LEU A 74 -17.05 -1.70 -1.32
CA LEU A 74 -16.58 -0.91 -2.48
C LEU A 74 -16.08 -1.79 -3.63
N THR A 75 -15.79 -3.06 -3.38
CA THR A 75 -15.28 -3.96 -4.41
C THR A 75 -16.24 -4.03 -5.60
N ASP A 76 -17.52 -4.31 -5.34
CA ASP A 76 -18.54 -4.38 -6.39
C ASP A 76 -18.73 -3.04 -7.11
N THR A 77 -18.68 -1.93 -6.36
CA THR A 77 -18.78 -0.57 -6.91
C THR A 77 -17.63 -0.29 -7.88
N VAL A 78 -16.39 -0.67 -7.52
CA VAL A 78 -15.22 -0.45 -8.37
C VAL A 78 -15.21 -1.41 -9.57
N VAL A 79 -15.65 -2.64 -9.41
CA VAL A 79 -15.85 -3.57 -10.54
C VAL A 79 -16.87 -2.99 -11.52
N GLU A 80 -17.98 -2.46 -11.03
CA GLU A 80 -19.01 -1.86 -11.88
C GLU A 80 -18.53 -0.54 -12.52
N LEU A 81 -17.73 0.26 -11.82
CA LEU A 81 -17.03 1.42 -12.37
C LEU A 81 -16.21 1.04 -13.62
N THR A 82 -15.39 -0.02 -13.54
CA THR A 82 -14.55 -0.42 -14.69
C THR A 82 -15.39 -0.91 -15.85
N LYS A 83 -16.48 -1.64 -15.60
CA LYS A 83 -17.41 -2.11 -16.64
C LYS A 83 -18.13 -0.96 -17.33
N ARG A 84 -18.76 -0.06 -16.56
CA ARG A 84 -19.54 1.07 -17.11
C ARG A 84 -18.66 2.19 -17.65
N GLY A 85 -17.57 2.50 -16.92
CA GLY A 85 -16.67 3.59 -17.27
C GLY A 85 -15.79 3.28 -18.49
N PHE A 86 -15.35 2.02 -18.63
CA PHE A 86 -14.34 1.62 -19.61
C PHE A 86 -14.72 0.41 -20.46
N GLY A 87 -15.83 -0.28 -20.18
CA GLY A 87 -16.23 -1.51 -20.88
C GLY A 87 -15.36 -2.73 -20.51
N ILE A 88 -14.65 -2.68 -19.37
CA ILE A 88 -13.65 -3.69 -18.98
C ILE A 88 -14.15 -4.43 -17.74
N THR A 89 -14.11 -5.77 -17.80
CA THR A 89 -14.24 -6.60 -16.59
C THR A 89 -12.86 -6.73 -15.94
N PRO A 90 -12.65 -6.19 -14.73
CA PRO A 90 -11.34 -6.21 -14.11
C PRO A 90 -10.99 -7.60 -13.57
N LEU A 91 -9.71 -7.90 -13.47
CA LEU A 91 -9.21 -8.99 -12.66
C LEU A 91 -9.28 -8.56 -11.18
N VAL A 92 -9.98 -9.31 -10.34
CA VAL A 92 -10.08 -8.99 -8.90
C VAL A 92 -9.12 -9.88 -8.12
N VAL A 93 -8.25 -9.25 -7.32
CA VAL A 93 -7.28 -9.97 -6.49
C VAL A 93 -8.01 -10.83 -5.44
N GLY A 94 -7.73 -12.12 -5.47
CA GLY A 94 -8.40 -13.07 -4.59
C GLY A 94 -7.79 -14.47 -4.63
N PRO A 95 -8.39 -15.40 -3.89
CA PRO A 95 -7.91 -16.79 -3.83
C PRO A 95 -7.84 -17.46 -5.21
N GLY A 96 -6.80 -18.25 -5.43
CA GLY A 96 -6.59 -18.99 -6.67
C GLY A 96 -5.78 -18.28 -7.73
N MET A 97 -5.38 -17.02 -7.52
CA MET A 97 -4.48 -16.31 -8.42
C MET A 97 -3.04 -16.84 -8.35
N LYS A 98 -2.35 -16.79 -9.50
CA LYS A 98 -0.93 -17.11 -9.58
C LYS A 98 -0.12 -15.94 -9.01
N THR A 99 0.20 -15.97 -7.72
CA THR A 99 0.94 -14.90 -7.05
C THR A 99 2.45 -14.96 -7.33
N GLY A 100 2.98 -16.15 -7.62
CA GLY A 100 4.43 -16.40 -7.69
C GLY A 100 5.14 -16.30 -6.34
N VAL A 101 4.38 -16.22 -5.25
CA VAL A 101 4.83 -16.20 -3.86
C VAL A 101 4.06 -17.29 -3.12
N ALA A 102 4.78 -18.17 -2.39
CA ALA A 102 4.15 -19.16 -1.53
C ALA A 102 3.69 -18.49 -0.22
N ILE A 103 2.43 -18.69 0.17
CA ILE A 103 1.86 -18.09 1.39
C ILE A 103 1.92 -19.14 2.49
N LEU A 104 2.86 -18.99 3.44
CA LEU A 104 3.17 -19.95 4.50
C LEU A 104 2.61 -19.53 5.86
N ILE A 105 1.36 -19.07 5.90
CA ILE A 105 0.67 -18.74 7.15
C ILE A 105 -0.44 -19.74 7.41
N ASP A 106 -0.93 -19.80 8.65
CA ASP A 106 -1.94 -20.76 9.09
C ASP A 106 -3.22 -20.72 8.25
N ASN A 107 -3.70 -19.52 7.92
CA ASN A 107 -4.87 -19.32 7.07
C ASN A 107 -4.59 -18.33 5.94
N PRO A 108 -4.15 -18.78 4.75
CA PRO A 108 -3.85 -17.91 3.62
C PRO A 108 -4.99 -17.00 3.16
N ARG A 109 -6.25 -17.37 3.46
CA ARG A 109 -7.44 -16.58 3.06
C ARG A 109 -7.65 -15.33 3.91
N GLU A 110 -6.97 -15.22 5.05
CA GLU A 110 -7.06 -14.07 5.96
C GLU A 110 -6.11 -12.93 5.59
N VAL A 111 -5.17 -13.15 4.66
CA VAL A 111 -4.25 -12.10 4.22
C VAL A 111 -5.00 -11.10 3.35
N GLY A 112 -4.90 -9.83 3.73
CA GLY A 112 -5.43 -8.74 2.91
C GLY A 112 -4.79 -8.71 1.52
N ALA A 113 -5.57 -8.36 0.52
CA ALA A 113 -5.11 -8.29 -0.87
C ALA A 113 -3.94 -7.31 -1.04
N ASP A 114 -3.97 -6.17 -0.36
CA ASP A 114 -2.91 -5.16 -0.31
C ASP A 114 -1.58 -5.74 0.18
N ARG A 115 -1.60 -6.53 1.26
CA ARG A 115 -0.40 -7.17 1.81
C ARG A 115 0.21 -8.17 0.84
N ILE A 116 -0.62 -9.01 0.19
CA ILE A 116 -0.15 -9.96 -0.83
C ILE A 116 0.50 -9.21 -2.00
N VAL A 117 -0.12 -8.16 -2.46
CA VAL A 117 0.35 -7.35 -3.59
C VAL A 117 1.70 -6.68 -3.26
N ASN A 118 1.84 -6.11 -2.05
CA ASN A 118 3.10 -5.52 -1.58
C ASN A 118 4.23 -6.55 -1.51
N VAL A 119 3.93 -7.76 -0.99
CA VAL A 119 4.89 -8.88 -0.90
C VAL A 119 5.36 -9.33 -2.29
N ILE A 120 4.46 -9.41 -3.28
CA ILE A 120 4.80 -9.76 -4.66
C ILE A 120 5.77 -8.75 -5.26
N ALA A 121 5.49 -7.45 -5.10
CA ALA A 121 6.34 -6.39 -5.63
C ALA A 121 7.73 -6.39 -4.98
N ALA A 122 7.77 -6.52 -3.65
CA ALA A 122 9.01 -6.53 -2.90
C ALA A 122 9.91 -7.73 -3.28
N HIS A 123 9.33 -8.92 -3.43
CA HIS A 123 10.06 -10.10 -3.86
C HIS A 123 10.58 -9.99 -5.31
N GLU A 124 9.74 -9.52 -6.23
CA GLU A 124 10.14 -9.30 -7.62
C GLU A 124 11.30 -8.31 -7.73
N ARG A 125 11.26 -7.23 -6.95
CA ARG A 125 12.32 -6.22 -6.90
C ARG A 125 13.63 -6.83 -6.39
N ALA A 126 13.61 -7.56 -5.28
CA ALA A 126 14.79 -8.20 -4.72
C ALA A 126 15.43 -9.19 -5.70
N THR A 127 14.61 -10.00 -6.38
CA THR A 127 15.08 -10.97 -7.40
C THR A 127 15.65 -10.29 -8.63
N THR A 128 15.05 -9.19 -9.10
CA THR A 128 15.52 -8.45 -10.28
C THR A 128 16.90 -7.85 -10.08
N VAL A 129 17.21 -7.39 -8.87
CA VAL A 129 18.56 -6.87 -8.53
C VAL A 129 19.52 -7.96 -8.07
N GLY A 130 19.10 -9.24 -8.10
CA GLY A 130 19.94 -10.40 -7.77
C GLY A 130 20.20 -10.58 -6.28
N GLU A 131 19.41 -9.97 -5.42
CA GLU A 131 19.52 -10.10 -3.96
C GLU A 131 19.04 -11.47 -3.49
N LYS A 132 19.80 -12.07 -2.56
CA LYS A 132 19.47 -13.34 -1.90
C LYS A 132 19.05 -13.14 -0.45
N THR A 133 18.58 -11.94 -0.11
CA THR A 133 18.09 -11.58 1.22
C THR A 133 16.56 -11.66 1.26
N GLY A 134 15.99 -11.83 2.46
CA GLY A 134 14.57 -11.62 2.66
C GLY A 134 14.20 -10.14 2.58
N VAL A 135 12.91 -9.85 2.58
CA VAL A 135 12.39 -8.47 2.62
C VAL A 135 11.35 -8.35 3.72
N ILE A 136 11.44 -7.29 4.51
CA ILE A 136 10.38 -6.83 5.41
C ILE A 136 9.78 -5.60 4.76
N VAL A 137 8.51 -5.67 4.39
CA VAL A 137 7.76 -4.52 3.88
C VAL A 137 7.06 -3.84 5.04
N VAL A 138 7.28 -2.54 5.21
CA VAL A 138 6.57 -1.71 6.19
C VAL A 138 5.63 -0.77 5.44
N ASP A 139 4.32 -0.98 5.58
CA ASP A 139 3.32 -0.13 4.94
C ASP A 139 2.68 0.82 5.96
N PHE A 140 2.81 2.12 5.70
CA PHE A 140 2.23 3.21 6.50
C PHE A 140 0.86 3.63 5.97
N GLY A 141 -0.11 2.71 6.06
CA GLY A 141 -1.50 2.92 5.67
C GLY A 141 -2.43 3.28 6.83
N THR A 142 -3.70 2.87 6.73
CA THR A 142 -4.69 2.95 7.83
C THR A 142 -4.20 2.15 9.04
N ALA A 143 -3.65 0.96 8.82
CA ALA A 143 -2.79 0.25 9.76
C ALA A 143 -1.33 0.48 9.37
N THR A 144 -0.40 0.29 10.32
CA THR A 144 1.01 0.10 9.98
C THR A 144 1.29 -1.40 9.99
N THR A 145 1.55 -1.96 8.81
CA THR A 145 1.79 -3.41 8.67
C THR A 145 3.25 -3.70 8.40
N PHE A 146 3.68 -4.90 8.82
CA PHE A 146 5.00 -5.45 8.53
C PHE A 146 4.79 -6.80 7.89
N ASP A 147 5.27 -6.99 6.69
CA ASP A 147 5.09 -8.21 5.91
C ASP A 147 6.45 -8.81 5.56
N VAL A 148 6.67 -10.07 5.92
CA VAL A 148 7.97 -10.73 5.79
C VAL A 148 7.95 -11.73 4.64
N VAL A 149 8.92 -11.57 3.73
CA VAL A 149 9.15 -12.45 2.58
C VAL A 149 10.52 -13.09 2.70
N SER A 150 10.59 -14.42 2.58
CA SER A 150 11.85 -15.14 2.57
C SER A 150 12.63 -14.91 1.26
N PRO A 151 13.95 -15.17 1.24
CA PRO A 151 14.74 -15.13 -0.01
C PRO A 151 14.22 -16.06 -1.11
N LYS A 152 13.38 -17.05 -0.76
CA LYS A 152 12.77 -18.02 -1.70
C LYS A 152 11.42 -17.54 -2.25
N GLY A 153 10.95 -16.36 -1.87
CA GLY A 153 9.62 -15.88 -2.24
C GLY A 153 8.50 -16.55 -1.44
N GLU A 154 8.72 -16.75 -0.14
CA GLU A 154 7.71 -17.28 0.76
C GLU A 154 7.24 -16.16 1.69
N TYR A 155 5.95 -15.86 1.67
CA TYR A 155 5.35 -14.98 2.67
C TYR A 155 5.18 -15.75 3.97
N VAL A 156 5.98 -15.40 4.96
CA VAL A 156 6.06 -16.14 6.23
C VAL A 156 5.19 -15.55 7.33
N GLY A 157 4.55 -14.43 7.07
CA GLY A 157 3.68 -13.77 8.04
C GLY A 157 4.05 -12.30 8.24
N GLY A 158 3.53 -11.71 9.31
CA GLY A 158 3.81 -10.29 9.58
C GLY A 158 3.11 -9.76 10.83
N VAL A 159 3.15 -8.44 10.99
CA VAL A 159 2.59 -7.72 12.14
C VAL A 159 1.61 -6.66 11.66
N ILE A 160 0.58 -6.39 12.44
CA ILE A 160 -0.38 -5.30 12.20
C ILE A 160 -0.42 -4.43 13.45
N CYS A 161 -0.06 -3.17 13.29
CA CYS A 161 -0.16 -2.14 14.32
C CYS A 161 -1.23 -1.11 13.93
N PRO A 162 -1.80 -0.36 14.88
CA PRO A 162 -2.60 0.81 14.53
C PRO A 162 -1.79 1.77 13.65
N GLY A 163 -2.41 2.38 12.65
CA GLY A 163 -1.73 3.39 11.84
C GLY A 163 -1.56 4.71 12.60
N ILE A 164 -0.62 5.54 12.16
CA ILE A 164 -0.28 6.80 12.83
C ILE A 164 -1.48 7.73 12.90
N LEU A 165 -2.22 7.87 11.79
CA LEU A 165 -3.37 8.79 11.71
C LEU A 165 -4.52 8.33 12.60
N ILE A 166 -4.87 7.04 12.60
CA ILE A 166 -5.94 6.53 13.47
C ILE A 166 -5.55 6.61 14.94
N SER A 167 -4.28 6.48 15.29
CA SER A 167 -3.78 6.67 16.66
C SER A 167 -3.86 8.13 17.10
N ALA A 168 -3.53 9.06 16.19
CA ALA A 168 -3.70 10.50 16.43
C ALA A 168 -5.18 10.85 16.64
N ASP A 169 -6.08 10.35 15.80
CA ASP A 169 -7.53 10.56 15.92
C ASP A 169 -8.10 9.93 17.21
N ALA A 170 -7.65 8.73 17.58
CA ALA A 170 -8.06 8.09 18.83
C ALA A 170 -7.62 8.89 20.05
N LEU A 171 -6.40 9.44 20.04
CA LEU A 171 -5.89 10.28 21.11
C LEU A 171 -6.72 11.58 21.25
N PHE A 172 -7.01 12.24 20.12
CA PHE A 172 -7.89 13.41 20.08
C PHE A 172 -9.31 13.09 20.57
N ALA A 173 -9.91 12.00 20.09
CA ALA A 173 -11.30 11.66 20.41
C ALA A 173 -11.50 11.22 21.87
N ARG A 174 -10.47 10.68 22.53
CA ARG A 174 -10.56 10.12 23.90
C ARG A 174 -9.99 11.02 24.98
N ALA A 175 -9.18 12.01 24.64
CA ALA A 175 -8.55 12.90 25.62
C ALA A 175 -9.17 14.30 25.55
N ALA A 176 -10.02 14.64 26.51
CA ALA A 176 -10.87 15.85 26.52
C ALA A 176 -10.12 17.19 26.35
N LYS A 177 -8.82 17.25 26.61
CA LYS A 177 -8.00 18.48 26.55
C LYS A 177 -6.94 18.48 25.44
N LEU A 178 -6.84 17.41 24.63
CA LEU A 178 -5.86 17.34 23.57
C LEU A 178 -6.44 17.87 22.25
N PRO A 179 -5.77 18.82 21.59
CA PRO A 179 -6.22 19.34 20.30
C PRO A 179 -5.93 18.34 19.17
N ARG A 180 -6.58 18.49 18.02
CA ARG A 180 -6.11 17.87 16.79
C ARG A 180 -4.75 18.45 16.41
N VAL A 181 -3.82 17.57 16.09
CA VAL A 181 -2.48 17.95 15.63
C VAL A 181 -2.18 17.26 14.32
N GLU A 182 -1.47 17.94 13.44
CA GLU A 182 -0.90 17.34 12.25
C GLU A 182 0.29 16.47 12.63
N VAL A 183 0.41 15.30 12.01
CA VAL A 183 1.55 14.38 12.20
C VAL A 183 2.73 14.92 11.41
N THR A 184 3.63 15.61 12.11
CA THR A 184 4.85 16.20 11.55
C THR A 184 6.02 15.97 12.50
N ARG A 185 7.23 16.08 11.98
CA ARG A 185 8.43 16.02 12.82
C ARG A 185 8.50 17.25 13.71
N PRO A 186 8.51 17.10 15.06
CA PRO A 186 8.63 18.23 15.97
C PRO A 186 10.08 18.77 15.99
N PRO A 187 10.29 20.03 16.41
CA PRO A 187 11.63 20.63 16.50
C PRO A 187 12.56 19.90 17.47
N LYS A 188 12.01 19.31 18.53
CA LYS A 188 12.74 18.54 19.56
C LYS A 188 11.85 17.41 20.09
N ALA A 189 12.47 16.31 20.54
CA ALA A 189 11.75 15.20 21.17
C ALA A 189 11.04 15.62 22.46
N ILE A 190 11.61 16.51 23.25
CA ILE A 190 10.96 17.09 24.42
C ILE A 190 10.11 18.29 23.97
N GLY A 191 8.79 18.06 23.83
CA GLY A 191 7.82 19.11 23.51
C GLY A 191 7.60 20.06 24.68
N LYS A 192 7.69 21.38 24.45
CA LYS A 192 7.45 22.41 25.48
C LYS A 192 6.00 22.92 25.52
N ASN A 193 5.13 22.40 24.67
CA ASN A 193 3.70 22.65 24.65
C ASN A 193 2.96 21.37 24.25
N THR A 194 1.65 21.33 24.44
CA THR A 194 0.83 20.15 24.18
C THR A 194 0.95 19.69 22.73
N GLN A 195 0.92 20.62 21.78
CA GLN A 195 1.02 20.29 20.34
C GLN A 195 2.36 19.57 20.02
N HIS A 196 3.48 20.16 20.43
CA HIS A 196 4.80 19.55 20.19
C HIS A 196 4.98 18.24 20.97
N ALA A 197 4.41 18.12 22.18
CA ALA A 197 4.44 16.87 22.94
C ALA A 197 3.66 15.75 22.20
N MET A 198 2.47 16.06 21.67
CA MET A 198 1.69 15.11 20.87
C MET A 198 2.41 14.75 19.56
N GLN A 199 2.92 15.73 18.83
CA GLN A 199 3.70 15.50 17.60
C GLN A 199 4.91 14.64 17.89
N SER A 200 5.62 14.87 18.99
CA SER A 200 6.77 14.06 19.39
C SER A 200 6.38 12.61 19.68
N GLY A 201 5.30 12.38 20.41
CA GLY A 201 4.79 11.04 20.69
C GLY A 201 4.36 10.31 19.41
N LEU A 202 3.65 10.99 18.51
CA LEU A 202 3.21 10.42 17.24
C LEU A 202 4.39 10.16 16.30
N PHE A 203 5.30 11.10 16.12
CA PHE A 203 6.41 10.96 15.20
C PHE A 203 7.49 10.00 15.74
N TYR A 204 8.14 10.36 16.86
CA TYR A 204 9.23 9.55 17.40
C TYR A 204 8.75 8.24 18.02
N GLY A 205 7.51 8.21 18.54
CA GLY A 205 6.90 6.97 19.01
C GLY A 205 6.72 5.95 17.89
N TYR A 206 6.31 6.39 16.69
CA TYR A 206 6.21 5.49 15.53
C TYR A 206 7.56 5.14 14.90
N VAL A 207 8.53 6.04 14.90
CA VAL A 207 9.92 5.69 14.55
C VAL A 207 10.40 4.55 15.45
N ALA A 208 10.30 4.71 16.76
CA ALA A 208 10.72 3.69 17.73
C ALA A 208 9.92 2.39 17.62
N LEU A 209 8.60 2.46 17.33
CA LEU A 209 7.76 1.29 17.07
C LEU A 209 8.28 0.52 15.86
N VAL A 210 8.56 1.20 14.76
CA VAL A 210 9.04 0.59 13.53
C VAL A 210 10.40 -0.04 13.74
N ASP A 211 11.36 0.70 14.28
CA ASP A 211 12.72 0.20 14.52
C ASP A 211 12.71 -0.99 15.49
N GLY A 212 11.97 -0.87 16.59
CA GLY A 212 11.82 -1.95 17.57
C GLY A 212 11.15 -3.20 16.99
N MET A 213 10.14 -3.04 16.12
CA MET A 213 9.46 -4.16 15.48
C MET A 213 10.37 -4.83 14.44
N VAL A 214 11.06 -4.06 13.62
CA VAL A 214 12.02 -4.60 12.64
C VAL A 214 13.13 -5.39 13.33
N HIS A 215 13.70 -4.86 14.43
CA HIS A 215 14.70 -5.61 15.20
C HIS A 215 14.18 -6.95 15.72
N ARG A 216 12.94 -7.00 16.23
CA ARG A 216 12.30 -8.24 16.68
C ARG A 216 12.10 -9.22 15.52
N LEU A 217 11.54 -8.77 14.42
CA LEU A 217 11.35 -9.59 13.23
C LEU A 217 12.68 -10.16 12.72
N ARG A 218 13.71 -9.32 12.57
CA ARG A 218 15.05 -9.77 12.16
C ARG A 218 15.65 -10.82 13.12
N SER A 219 15.39 -10.69 14.43
CA SER A 219 15.89 -11.67 15.41
C SER A 219 15.25 -13.06 15.32
N GLU A 220 14.08 -13.18 14.70
CA GLU A 220 13.37 -14.44 14.49
C GLU A 220 13.71 -15.09 13.14
N LEU A 221 14.31 -14.34 12.21
CA LEU A 221 14.59 -14.82 10.86
C LEU A 221 15.94 -15.57 10.81
N PRO A 222 16.02 -16.72 10.11
CA PRO A 222 17.27 -17.46 9.91
C PRO A 222 18.11 -16.88 8.75
N TYR A 223 17.73 -15.72 8.21
CA TYR A 223 18.37 -15.04 7.08
C TYR A 223 18.32 -13.53 7.30
N GLU A 224 19.18 -12.81 6.60
CA GLU A 224 19.12 -11.36 6.56
C GLU A 224 17.94 -10.86 5.73
N ALA A 225 17.31 -9.77 6.19
CA ALA A 225 16.19 -9.15 5.50
C ALA A 225 16.39 -7.64 5.36
N ARG A 226 16.24 -7.13 4.13
CA ARG A 226 16.15 -5.69 3.85
C ARG A 226 14.79 -5.15 4.27
N VAL A 227 14.72 -3.85 4.54
CA VAL A 227 13.49 -3.20 4.96
C VAL A 227 13.06 -2.14 3.96
N LEU A 228 11.93 -2.39 3.33
CA LEU A 228 11.31 -1.53 2.33
C LEU A 228 10.06 -0.88 2.93
N ALA A 229 9.98 0.44 2.89
CA ALA A 229 8.83 1.20 3.35
C ALA A 229 7.93 1.62 2.19
N THR A 230 6.62 1.60 2.40
CA THR A 230 5.60 2.11 1.48
C THR A 230 4.47 2.80 2.25
N GLY A 231 3.49 3.34 1.55
CA GLY A 231 2.35 4.02 2.15
C GLY A 231 2.54 5.52 2.37
N GLY A 232 1.46 6.20 2.69
CA GLY A 232 1.38 7.67 2.63
C GLY A 232 2.26 8.43 3.61
N LEU A 233 2.74 7.80 4.70
CA LEU A 233 3.62 8.43 5.69
C LEU A 233 5.05 7.87 5.67
N ALA A 234 5.38 6.99 4.72
CA ALA A 234 6.72 6.41 4.61
C ALA A 234 7.81 7.47 4.50
N ARG A 235 7.63 8.47 3.62
CA ARG A 235 8.60 9.58 3.45
C ARG A 235 8.78 10.46 4.69
N LEU A 236 7.77 10.54 5.53
CA LEU A 236 7.85 11.31 6.77
C LEU A 236 8.69 10.56 7.82
N ILE A 237 8.48 9.24 7.94
CA ILE A 237 9.08 8.42 9.01
C ILE A 237 10.47 7.91 8.64
N ALA A 238 10.68 7.46 7.40
CA ALA A 238 11.92 6.81 6.99
C ALA A 238 13.20 7.61 7.26
N PRO A 239 13.25 8.94 7.06
CA PRO A 239 14.49 9.71 7.33
C PRO A 239 14.91 9.76 8.81
N ALA A 240 14.04 9.30 9.73
CA ALA A 240 14.33 9.29 11.18
C ALA A 240 14.43 7.86 11.75
N SER A 241 14.18 6.84 10.94
CA SER A 241 14.29 5.43 11.30
C SER A 241 15.72 4.93 11.05
N ASP A 242 16.21 4.10 11.95
CA ASP A 242 17.53 3.45 11.82
C ASP A 242 17.42 2.13 11.00
N THR A 243 16.22 1.63 10.75
CA THR A 243 16.00 0.32 10.12
C THR A 243 15.40 0.37 8.73
N LEU A 244 14.71 1.45 8.36
CA LEU A 244 14.13 1.60 7.03
C LEU A 244 15.23 1.97 6.02
N GLU A 245 15.42 1.12 5.01
CA GLU A 245 16.51 1.25 4.05
C GLU A 245 16.08 1.96 2.78
N GLU A 246 14.83 1.79 2.38
CA GLU A 246 14.31 2.32 1.13
C GLU A 246 12.82 2.65 1.24
N VAL A 247 12.36 3.63 0.45
CA VAL A 247 10.94 3.99 0.32
C VAL A 247 10.50 3.82 -1.12
N ASP A 248 9.46 3.01 -1.33
CA ASP A 248 8.78 2.85 -2.61
C ASP A 248 7.28 3.14 -2.45
N GLU A 249 6.86 4.33 -2.89
CA GLU A 249 5.46 4.76 -2.78
C GLU A 249 4.53 4.06 -3.77
N ASP A 250 5.09 3.49 -4.84
CA ASP A 250 4.35 2.84 -5.92
C ASP A 250 4.25 1.32 -5.74
N LEU A 251 4.81 0.79 -4.65
CA LEU A 251 4.97 -0.65 -4.42
C LEU A 251 3.67 -1.43 -4.64
N THR A 252 2.56 -0.98 -4.08
CA THR A 252 1.25 -1.64 -4.21
C THR A 252 0.78 -1.65 -5.65
N LEU A 253 0.90 -0.53 -6.37
CA LEU A 253 0.49 -0.44 -7.78
C LEU A 253 1.38 -1.30 -8.68
N VAL A 254 2.69 -1.32 -8.42
CA VAL A 254 3.65 -2.19 -9.12
C VAL A 254 3.31 -3.67 -8.89
N GLY A 255 2.98 -4.05 -7.67
CA GLY A 255 2.56 -5.42 -7.34
C GLY A 255 1.27 -5.82 -8.06
N LEU A 256 0.30 -4.92 -8.17
CA LEU A 256 -0.92 -5.15 -8.97
C LEU A 256 -0.59 -5.40 -10.44
N ARG A 257 0.31 -4.60 -11.04
CA ARG A 257 0.77 -4.82 -12.42
C ARG A 257 1.41 -6.19 -12.58
N ILE A 258 2.34 -6.56 -11.69
CA ILE A 258 3.00 -7.87 -11.74
C ILE A 258 1.98 -9.01 -11.63
N LEU A 259 1.04 -8.88 -10.71
CA LEU A 259 -0.01 -9.88 -10.51
C LEU A 259 -0.93 -10.01 -11.73
N TYR A 260 -1.28 -8.88 -12.36
CA TYR A 260 -2.02 -8.86 -13.62
C TYR A 260 -1.26 -9.65 -14.70
N GLU A 261 0.01 -9.33 -14.94
CA GLU A 261 0.83 -9.98 -15.96
C GLU A 261 0.95 -11.50 -15.74
N ARG A 262 1.09 -11.95 -14.49
CA ARG A 262 1.17 -13.38 -14.15
C ARG A 262 -0.12 -14.16 -14.39
N ASN A 263 -1.26 -13.46 -14.52
CA ASN A 263 -2.58 -14.06 -14.67
C ASN A 263 -3.23 -13.81 -16.03
N GLN A 264 -2.46 -13.35 -17.04
CA GLN A 264 -2.93 -13.12 -18.41
C GLN A 264 -2.70 -14.34 -19.34
N GLY A 265 -2.26 -15.49 -18.85
CA GLY A 265 -1.97 -16.67 -19.68
C GLY A 265 -2.68 -17.92 -19.22
#